data_1432fe211d698a2bb977674c7cae1154
#
_entry.id   1432fe211d698a2bb977674c7cae1154
#
_cell.length_a   1.000
_cell.length_b   1.000
_cell.length_c   1.000
_cell.angle_alpha   90.00
_cell.angle_beta   90.00
_cell.angle_gamma   90.00
#
_symmetry.space_group_name_H-M   'P 1'
#
loop_
_entity.id
_entity.type
_entity.pdbx_description
1 polymer ?
#
loop_
_entity_poly.entity_id
_entity_poly.type
_entity_poly.pdbx_seq_one_letter_code
_entity_poly.pdbx_strand_id
1 'polypeptide(L)'
;MSISNPRREFLQQSLAAATVWSLLPESLQAEKHQNVSLKLSNFTVDITPPKGHSLCGGWIKPVIDVTDALEAHGIVLQGAGKPIILLAIDWTALSNGGHLLWRQRLAAAIGTTPERVAIHCVHQHNAPFACLEAQAIVEAQGDLPHIVMEDYFHDCSQRIAEAAKQSLHRAQAVTHIGKGEAKVDKVASNRRIYRDENGVIKAMRGSSCKDPKIRAMTEGTIDPLLKTISFYNQDKRITAIHYYATHPMSYYGDGLVSSDFVGIARKQLQEEQPNCHHIYFTGAAGNISAGKYNDGSQPVRAVLAERIYKGMHSSLQNTKVSPIKTVSWRNVEILP
;
A
#
# COMPACT_ATOMS: atom_id res chain seq x y z
N MET A 1 11.14 40.52 -31.68
CA MET A 1 10.95 39.19 -31.04
C MET A 1 10.22 39.38 -29.73
N SER A 2 8.94 39.01 -29.69
CA SER A 2 8.12 39.14 -28.50
C SER A 2 8.40 37.96 -27.58
N ILE A 3 8.93 38.25 -26.39
CA ILE A 3 9.18 37.21 -25.34
C ILE A 3 7.83 36.88 -24.76
N SER A 4 7.34 35.64 -24.98
CA SER A 4 6.11 35.15 -24.32
C SER A 4 6.32 35.01 -22.81
N ASN A 5 5.37 35.48 -22.03
CA ASN A 5 5.44 35.43 -20.58
C ASN A 5 4.80 34.12 -20.08
N PRO A 6 5.59 33.14 -19.61
CA PRO A 6 5.09 31.80 -19.25
C PRO A 6 4.03 31.81 -18.14
N ARG A 7 3.98 32.87 -17.31
CA ARG A 7 2.91 33.02 -16.31
C ARG A 7 1.56 33.36 -16.94
N ARG A 8 1.56 34.07 -18.07
CA ARG A 8 0.32 34.43 -18.75
C ARG A 8 -0.26 33.25 -19.53
N GLU A 9 0.57 32.39 -20.08
CA GLU A 9 0.16 31.13 -20.73
C GLU A 9 -0.39 30.12 -19.71
N PHE A 10 0.23 30.00 -18.54
CA PHE A 10 -0.28 29.17 -17.46
C PHE A 10 -1.64 29.63 -16.94
N LEU A 11 -1.87 30.92 -16.78
CA LEU A 11 -3.16 31.48 -16.37
C LEU A 11 -4.23 31.32 -17.45
N GLN A 12 -3.88 31.43 -18.72
CA GLN A 12 -4.82 31.20 -19.84
C GLN A 12 -5.19 29.72 -19.97
N GLN A 13 -4.25 28.80 -19.77
CA GLN A 13 -4.52 27.37 -19.74
C GLN A 13 -5.37 26.96 -18.53
N SER A 14 -5.16 27.60 -17.37
CA SER A 14 -5.97 27.36 -16.16
C SER A 14 -7.40 27.89 -16.30
N LEU A 15 -7.63 29.01 -17.00
CA LEU A 15 -8.95 29.52 -17.32
C LEU A 15 -9.68 28.67 -18.39
N ALA A 16 -8.96 28.17 -19.38
CA ALA A 16 -9.52 27.24 -20.38
C ALA A 16 -9.93 25.90 -19.74
N ALA A 17 -9.16 25.39 -18.76
CA ALA A 17 -9.52 24.20 -18.01
C ALA A 17 -10.78 24.39 -17.15
N ALA A 18 -11.00 25.59 -16.60
CA ALA A 18 -12.19 25.92 -15.80
C ALA A 18 -13.47 26.04 -16.66
N THR A 19 -13.35 26.49 -17.90
CA THR A 19 -14.49 26.59 -18.85
C THR A 19 -14.84 25.25 -19.48
N VAL A 20 -13.88 24.34 -19.66
CA VAL A 20 -14.16 22.98 -20.14
C VAL A 20 -14.94 22.17 -19.10
N TRP A 21 -14.77 22.46 -17.79
CA TRP A 21 -15.48 21.77 -16.73
C TRP A 21 -17.01 22.03 -16.74
N SER A 22 -17.44 23.21 -17.20
CA SER A 22 -18.87 23.57 -17.31
C SER A 22 -19.58 23.01 -18.55
N LEU A 23 -18.81 22.44 -19.49
CA LEU A 23 -19.31 21.85 -20.76
C LEU A 23 -19.31 20.32 -20.76
N LEU A 24 -18.89 19.69 -19.65
CA LEU A 24 -18.98 18.22 -19.53
C LEU A 24 -20.44 17.79 -19.40
N PRO A 25 -20.86 16.74 -20.14
CA PRO A 25 -22.24 16.25 -20.05
C PRO A 25 -22.60 15.86 -18.62
N GLU A 26 -23.86 16.05 -18.22
CA GLU A 26 -24.39 15.77 -16.87
C GLU A 26 -24.08 14.34 -16.36
N SER A 27 -23.80 13.41 -17.25
CA SER A 27 -23.35 12.05 -16.89
C SER A 27 -21.98 11.99 -16.21
N LEU A 28 -21.19 13.06 -16.27
CA LEU A 28 -19.91 13.24 -15.56
C LEU A 28 -20.03 14.13 -14.31
N GLN A 29 -21.19 14.73 -14.09
CA GLN A 29 -21.49 15.43 -12.86
C GLN A 29 -21.78 14.40 -11.76
N ALA A 30 -21.24 14.62 -10.58
CA ALA A 30 -21.37 13.73 -9.45
C ALA A 30 -22.81 13.27 -9.23
N GLU A 31 -23.03 11.96 -9.12
CA GLU A 31 -24.31 11.36 -8.74
C GLU A 31 -24.93 12.13 -7.57
N LYS A 32 -26.22 12.50 -7.70
CA LYS A 32 -26.98 13.23 -6.69
C LYS A 32 -26.84 12.56 -5.31
N HIS A 33 -26.59 13.37 -4.31
CA HIS A 33 -26.49 13.00 -2.90
C HIS A 33 -27.75 12.23 -2.42
N GLN A 34 -27.75 10.93 -2.55
CA GLN A 34 -28.66 10.09 -1.77
C GLN A 34 -28.11 9.94 -0.37
N ASN A 35 -28.98 9.87 0.63
CA ASN A 35 -28.61 9.46 2.00
C ASN A 35 -28.07 8.02 1.94
N VAL A 36 -26.77 7.89 1.77
CA VAL A 36 -26.12 6.61 1.48
C VAL A 36 -25.92 5.89 2.80
N SER A 37 -26.68 4.80 2.98
CA SER A 37 -26.41 3.87 4.08
C SER A 37 -25.15 3.07 3.77
N LEU A 38 -23.99 3.63 4.09
CA LEU A 38 -22.72 2.97 3.90
C LEU A 38 -22.57 1.80 4.87
N LYS A 39 -22.07 0.69 4.36
CA LYS A 39 -21.66 -0.48 5.15
C LYS A 39 -20.24 -0.87 4.78
N LEU A 40 -19.50 -1.36 5.77
CA LEU A 40 -18.15 -1.86 5.59
C LEU A 40 -18.04 -3.25 6.23
N SER A 41 -17.46 -4.17 5.49
CA SER A 41 -16.94 -5.42 6.04
C SER A 41 -15.43 -5.48 5.85
N ASN A 42 -14.75 -6.25 6.70
CA ASN A 42 -13.32 -6.47 6.63
C ASN A 42 -13.00 -7.98 6.59
N PHE A 43 -11.84 -8.31 6.05
CA PHE A 43 -11.35 -9.67 5.97
C PHE A 43 -9.82 -9.70 6.00
N THR A 44 -9.28 -10.82 6.51
CA THR A 44 -7.86 -11.14 6.51
C THR A 44 -7.68 -12.56 6.00
N VAL A 45 -6.63 -12.77 5.20
CA VAL A 45 -6.25 -14.08 4.66
C VAL A 45 -4.75 -14.27 4.79
N ASP A 46 -4.33 -15.41 5.31
CA ASP A 46 -2.93 -15.83 5.26
C ASP A 46 -2.52 -16.09 3.80
N ILE A 47 -1.47 -15.42 3.37
CA ILE A 47 -0.88 -15.55 2.03
C ILE A 47 0.62 -15.86 2.11
N THR A 48 1.03 -16.55 3.18
CA THR A 48 2.41 -16.98 3.39
C THR A 48 2.82 -18.01 2.33
N PRO A 49 3.93 -17.80 1.61
CA PRO A 49 4.37 -18.71 0.57
C PRO A 49 4.93 -20.01 1.15
N PRO A 50 4.79 -21.14 0.42
CA PRO A 50 5.37 -22.42 0.83
C PRO A 50 6.90 -22.41 0.73
N LYS A 51 7.54 -23.37 1.41
CA LYS A 51 9.00 -23.61 1.28
C LYS A 51 9.37 -23.84 -0.18
N GLY A 52 10.50 -23.26 -0.61
CA GLY A 52 10.98 -23.32 -1.98
C GLY A 52 10.39 -22.28 -2.91
N HIS A 53 9.33 -21.55 -2.52
CA HIS A 53 8.80 -20.44 -3.32
C HIS A 53 9.84 -19.33 -3.47
N SER A 54 9.95 -18.76 -4.67
CA SER A 54 10.83 -17.61 -4.93
C SER A 54 10.39 -16.36 -4.14
N LEU A 55 11.36 -15.66 -3.60
CA LEU A 55 11.14 -14.36 -2.96
C LEU A 55 11.68 -13.24 -3.86
N CYS A 56 11.02 -12.08 -3.83
CA CYS A 56 11.40 -10.89 -4.59
C CYS A 56 11.64 -11.19 -6.09
N GLY A 57 10.84 -12.08 -6.69
CA GLY A 57 10.96 -12.49 -8.11
C GLY A 57 12.19 -13.31 -8.44
N GLY A 58 12.73 -14.05 -7.49
CA GLY A 58 13.93 -14.89 -7.69
C GLY A 58 15.25 -14.15 -7.48
N TRP A 59 15.23 -12.87 -7.07
CA TRP A 59 16.46 -12.08 -6.85
C TRP A 59 17.21 -12.45 -5.57
N ILE A 60 16.54 -13.14 -4.66
CA ILE A 60 17.07 -13.53 -3.36
C ILE A 60 16.78 -15.00 -3.11
N LYS A 61 17.37 -15.53 -2.04
CA LYS A 61 17.21 -16.92 -1.64
C LYS A 61 15.72 -17.28 -1.51
N PRO A 62 15.27 -18.43 -2.06
CA PRO A 62 13.89 -18.88 -1.92
C PRO A 62 13.53 -19.18 -0.46
N VAL A 63 12.26 -19.34 -0.19
CA VAL A 63 11.72 -19.63 1.15
C VAL A 63 12.37 -20.88 1.75
N ILE A 64 13.04 -20.70 2.88
CA ILE A 64 13.55 -21.79 3.73
C ILE A 64 12.73 -21.93 5.01
N ASP A 65 12.25 -20.80 5.55
CA ASP A 65 11.40 -20.77 6.74
C ASP A 65 10.61 -19.46 6.82
N VAL A 66 9.74 -19.33 7.82
CA VAL A 66 8.86 -18.19 8.05
C VAL A 66 9.17 -17.58 9.42
N THR A 67 9.56 -16.31 9.43
CA THR A 67 9.75 -15.55 10.68
C THR A 67 8.41 -15.01 11.18
N ASP A 68 7.62 -14.45 10.27
CA ASP A 68 6.26 -14.00 10.52
C ASP A 68 5.40 -14.15 9.25
N ALA A 69 4.12 -14.47 9.46
CA ALA A 69 3.19 -14.73 8.37
C ALA A 69 2.93 -13.47 7.52
N LEU A 70 2.72 -13.70 6.22
CA LEU A 70 2.26 -12.68 5.29
C LEU A 70 0.74 -12.74 5.19
N GLU A 71 0.10 -11.58 5.18
CA GLU A 71 -1.35 -11.48 5.20
C GLU A 71 -1.87 -10.54 4.09
N ALA A 72 -3.09 -10.84 3.65
CA ALA A 72 -3.91 -9.94 2.84
C ALA A 72 -4.98 -9.32 3.74
N HIS A 73 -5.04 -7.99 3.77
CA HIS A 73 -6.01 -7.24 4.57
C HIS A 73 -6.90 -6.43 3.67
N GLY A 74 -8.20 -6.68 3.70
CA GLY A 74 -9.14 -6.02 2.83
C GLY A 74 -10.38 -5.47 3.52
N ILE A 75 -10.99 -4.49 2.87
CA ILE A 75 -12.33 -4.02 3.17
C ILE A 75 -13.21 -4.09 1.93
N VAL A 76 -14.51 -4.33 2.15
CA VAL A 76 -15.56 -4.14 1.15
C VAL A 76 -16.48 -3.03 1.62
N LEU A 77 -16.53 -1.93 0.86
CA LEU A 77 -17.40 -0.79 1.11
C LEU A 77 -18.64 -0.88 0.20
N GLN A 78 -19.82 -0.88 0.79
CA GLN A 78 -21.12 -0.97 0.12
C GLN A 78 -21.92 0.31 0.36
N GLY A 79 -22.89 0.60 -0.53
CA GLY A 79 -23.79 1.73 -0.41
C GLY A 79 -23.39 2.97 -1.21
N ALA A 80 -22.27 2.94 -1.93
CA ALA A 80 -21.82 3.97 -2.87
C ALA A 80 -21.84 3.43 -4.32
N GLY A 81 -23.03 3.01 -4.79
CA GLY A 81 -23.19 2.26 -6.03
C GLY A 81 -22.73 0.80 -5.88
N LYS A 82 -22.10 0.20 -6.91
CA LYS A 82 -21.51 -1.14 -6.79
C LYS A 82 -20.44 -1.18 -5.71
N PRO A 83 -20.23 -2.33 -5.02
CA PRO A 83 -19.23 -2.46 -3.97
C PRO A 83 -17.82 -2.02 -4.40
N ILE A 84 -17.05 -1.51 -3.45
CA ILE A 84 -15.63 -1.12 -3.62
C ILE A 84 -14.78 -2.03 -2.74
N ILE A 85 -13.69 -2.56 -3.28
CA ILE A 85 -12.66 -3.28 -2.50
C ILE A 85 -11.40 -2.42 -2.41
N LEU A 86 -10.87 -2.28 -1.19
CA LEU A 86 -9.49 -1.87 -0.93
C LEU A 86 -8.77 -3.04 -0.27
N LEU A 87 -7.67 -3.49 -0.86
CA LEU A 87 -6.91 -4.65 -0.44
C LEU A 87 -5.42 -4.30 -0.36
N ALA A 88 -4.79 -4.53 0.77
CA ALA A 88 -3.34 -4.53 0.93
C ALA A 88 -2.85 -5.97 1.08
N ILE A 89 -1.80 -6.34 0.36
CA ILE A 89 -1.17 -7.66 0.42
C ILE A 89 0.30 -7.53 0.79
N ASP A 90 0.77 -8.39 1.69
CA ASP A 90 2.16 -8.43 2.16
C ASP A 90 3.09 -9.10 1.12
N TRP A 91 2.99 -8.68 -0.13
CA TRP A 91 3.84 -9.11 -1.23
C TRP A 91 4.73 -7.97 -1.71
N THR A 92 5.88 -8.33 -2.32
CA THR A 92 6.77 -7.37 -2.95
C THR A 92 6.08 -6.67 -4.11
N ALA A 93 5.43 -7.43 -4.99
CA ALA A 93 4.65 -6.88 -6.10
C ALA A 93 3.66 -7.91 -6.66
N LEU A 94 2.63 -7.37 -7.33
CA LEU A 94 1.67 -8.08 -8.14
C LEU A 94 1.46 -7.25 -9.41
N SER A 95 1.89 -7.77 -10.57
CA SER A 95 2.03 -6.97 -11.79
C SER A 95 1.20 -7.50 -12.95
N ASN A 96 0.94 -6.62 -13.92
CA ASN A 96 0.41 -6.92 -15.25
C ASN A 96 -0.88 -7.77 -15.24
N GLY A 97 -0.94 -8.82 -16.05
CA GLY A 97 -2.08 -9.73 -16.15
C GLY A 97 -2.44 -10.41 -14.83
N GLY A 98 -1.47 -10.71 -13.98
CA GLY A 98 -1.70 -11.25 -12.64
C GLY A 98 -2.52 -10.30 -11.76
N HIS A 99 -2.20 -9.00 -11.77
CA HIS A 99 -2.96 -7.97 -11.07
C HIS A 99 -4.38 -7.83 -11.62
N LEU A 100 -4.53 -7.84 -12.95
CA LEU A 100 -5.85 -7.79 -13.59
C LEU A 100 -6.70 -9.01 -13.24
N LEU A 101 -6.12 -10.21 -13.28
CA LEU A 101 -6.80 -11.46 -12.93
C LEU A 101 -7.34 -11.44 -11.48
N TRP A 102 -6.53 -10.97 -10.52
CA TRP A 102 -6.99 -10.85 -9.14
C TRP A 102 -8.13 -9.85 -8.99
N ARG A 103 -8.05 -8.69 -9.67
CA ARG A 103 -9.14 -7.70 -9.67
C ARG A 103 -10.43 -8.28 -10.27
N GLN A 104 -10.34 -9.01 -11.37
CA GLN A 104 -11.49 -9.66 -12.01
C GLN A 104 -12.13 -10.71 -11.09
N ARG A 105 -11.31 -11.55 -10.45
CA ARG A 105 -11.78 -12.60 -9.53
C ARG A 105 -12.48 -12.01 -8.30
N LEU A 106 -11.87 -11.02 -7.67
CA LEU A 106 -12.47 -10.31 -6.54
C LEU A 106 -13.76 -9.58 -6.94
N ALA A 107 -13.77 -8.92 -8.08
CA ALA A 107 -14.96 -8.23 -8.58
C ALA A 107 -16.13 -9.20 -8.82
N ALA A 108 -15.88 -10.34 -9.43
CA ALA A 108 -16.87 -11.37 -9.67
C ALA A 108 -17.45 -11.94 -8.35
N ALA A 109 -16.60 -12.16 -7.34
CA ALA A 109 -17.00 -12.74 -6.06
C ALA A 109 -18.01 -11.88 -5.28
N ILE A 110 -17.94 -10.55 -5.41
CA ILE A 110 -18.80 -9.62 -4.66
C ILE A 110 -19.79 -8.83 -5.54
N GLY A 111 -19.89 -9.13 -6.84
CA GLY A 111 -20.83 -8.49 -7.76
C GLY A 111 -20.47 -7.04 -8.12
N THR A 112 -19.18 -6.73 -8.28
CA THR A 112 -18.69 -5.41 -8.70
C THR A 112 -17.93 -5.48 -10.03
N THR A 113 -17.15 -4.44 -10.36
CA THR A 113 -16.30 -4.42 -11.56
C THR A 113 -14.83 -4.29 -11.18
N PRO A 114 -13.87 -4.73 -12.02
CA PRO A 114 -12.45 -4.65 -11.74
C PRO A 114 -11.94 -3.23 -11.43
N GLU A 115 -12.59 -2.19 -11.99
CA GLU A 115 -12.26 -0.78 -11.76
C GLU A 115 -12.60 -0.33 -10.32
N ARG A 116 -13.44 -1.10 -9.61
CA ARG A 116 -13.80 -0.85 -8.21
C ARG A 116 -13.02 -1.70 -7.21
N VAL A 117 -11.97 -2.37 -7.69
CA VAL A 117 -11.05 -3.16 -6.88
C VAL A 117 -9.66 -2.52 -6.94
N ALA A 118 -9.19 -2.01 -5.82
CA ALA A 118 -7.83 -1.51 -5.66
C ALA A 118 -7.01 -2.51 -4.83
N ILE A 119 -5.96 -3.06 -5.44
CA ILE A 119 -5.00 -3.96 -4.79
C ILE A 119 -3.69 -3.21 -4.65
N HIS A 120 -3.16 -3.18 -3.43
CA HIS A 120 -1.88 -2.57 -3.08
C HIS A 120 -0.93 -3.62 -2.53
N CYS A 121 0.28 -3.70 -3.08
CA CYS A 121 1.37 -4.48 -2.50
C CYS A 121 2.11 -3.62 -1.48
N VAL A 122 2.26 -4.12 -0.26
CA VAL A 122 2.99 -3.40 0.79
C VAL A 122 4.48 -3.28 0.46
N HIS A 123 5.01 -4.20 -0.36
CA HIS A 123 6.33 -4.14 -0.97
C HIS A 123 7.48 -4.57 -0.05
N GLN A 124 7.22 -5.48 0.88
CA GLN A 124 8.30 -6.15 1.63
C GLN A 124 9.16 -7.00 0.69
N HIS A 125 10.45 -7.17 1.01
CA HIS A 125 11.36 -7.87 0.12
C HIS A 125 11.54 -9.37 0.45
N ASN A 126 11.34 -9.79 1.70
CA ASN A 126 11.27 -11.21 2.05
C ASN A 126 9.83 -11.75 1.80
N ALA A 127 9.31 -11.50 0.59
CA ALA A 127 7.94 -11.78 0.19
C ALA A 127 7.86 -12.12 -1.31
N PRO A 128 6.77 -12.73 -1.78
CA PRO A 128 6.55 -13.02 -3.19
C PRO A 128 6.49 -11.78 -4.08
N PHE A 129 6.95 -11.94 -5.30
CA PHE A 129 6.70 -11.05 -6.42
C PHE A 129 6.00 -11.87 -7.51
N ALA A 130 4.85 -11.42 -8.00
CA ALA A 130 4.11 -12.13 -9.04
C ALA A 130 4.00 -11.30 -10.33
N CYS A 131 4.48 -11.90 -11.41
CA CYS A 131 4.31 -11.45 -12.79
C CYS A 131 4.21 -12.68 -13.69
N LEU A 132 2.99 -12.99 -14.14
CA LEU A 132 2.73 -14.22 -14.92
C LEU A 132 3.42 -14.17 -16.27
N GLU A 133 3.51 -13.01 -16.91
CA GLU A 133 4.20 -12.84 -18.19
C GLU A 133 5.71 -13.10 -18.05
N ALA A 134 6.32 -12.62 -16.96
CA ALA A 134 7.71 -12.93 -16.68
C ALA A 134 7.92 -14.40 -16.35
N GLN A 135 6.99 -15.04 -15.61
CA GLN A 135 7.00 -16.47 -15.34
C GLN A 135 6.97 -17.28 -16.64
N ALA A 136 6.07 -16.97 -17.57
CA ALA A 136 5.99 -17.63 -18.87
C ALA A 136 7.27 -17.50 -19.71
N ILE A 137 7.94 -16.36 -19.64
CA ILE A 137 9.24 -16.16 -20.32
C ILE A 137 10.31 -17.05 -19.70
N VAL A 138 10.35 -17.17 -18.38
CA VAL A 138 11.31 -18.03 -17.68
C VAL A 138 11.08 -19.50 -18.03
N GLU A 139 9.85 -19.97 -18.01
CA GLU A 139 9.47 -21.35 -18.35
C GLU A 139 9.86 -21.71 -19.79
N ALA A 140 9.69 -20.80 -20.73
CA ALA A 140 10.08 -21.00 -22.13
C ALA A 140 11.61 -21.17 -22.32
N GLN A 141 12.43 -20.82 -21.33
CA GLN A 141 13.89 -20.99 -21.37
C GLN A 141 14.37 -22.34 -20.80
N GLY A 142 13.47 -23.17 -20.28
CA GLY A 142 13.79 -24.48 -19.71
C GLY A 142 13.87 -24.48 -18.19
N ASP A 143 14.79 -25.24 -17.61
CA ASP A 143 14.88 -25.47 -16.16
C ASP A 143 15.54 -24.27 -15.44
N LEU A 144 14.82 -23.16 -15.34
CA LEU A 144 15.20 -21.99 -14.56
C LEU A 144 14.33 -21.87 -13.29
N PRO A 145 14.86 -21.23 -12.23
CA PRO A 145 14.06 -20.98 -11.04
C PRO A 145 12.80 -20.17 -11.37
N HIS A 146 11.66 -20.57 -10.86
CA HIS A 146 10.39 -19.87 -11.05
C HIS A 146 10.41 -18.49 -10.40
N ILE A 147 9.64 -17.54 -10.94
CA ILE A 147 9.38 -16.23 -10.37
C ILE A 147 8.27 -16.34 -9.32
N VAL A 148 7.21 -17.09 -9.67
CA VAL A 148 6.07 -17.37 -8.81
C VAL A 148 5.56 -18.79 -9.07
N MET A 149 5.18 -19.51 -8.01
CA MET A 149 4.45 -20.77 -8.16
C MET A 149 3.00 -20.47 -8.53
N GLU A 150 2.56 -20.86 -9.73
CA GLU A 150 1.23 -20.51 -10.26
C GLU A 150 0.08 -21.07 -9.41
N ASP A 151 0.21 -22.32 -8.93
CA ASP A 151 -0.82 -22.92 -8.08
C ASP A 151 -1.02 -22.11 -6.79
N TYR A 152 0.08 -21.70 -6.14
CA TYR A 152 0.02 -20.84 -4.95
C TYR A 152 -0.58 -19.46 -5.27
N PHE A 153 -0.19 -18.87 -6.41
CA PHE A 153 -0.73 -17.60 -6.87
C PHE A 153 -2.26 -17.66 -7.06
N HIS A 154 -2.75 -18.72 -7.72
CA HIS A 154 -4.18 -18.91 -7.96
C HIS A 154 -4.94 -19.24 -6.68
N ASP A 155 -4.39 -20.07 -5.80
CA ASP A 155 -4.96 -20.41 -4.50
C ASP A 155 -5.13 -19.14 -3.62
N CYS A 156 -4.09 -18.31 -3.51
CA CYS A 156 -4.17 -17.06 -2.75
C CYS A 156 -5.33 -16.18 -3.25
N SER A 157 -5.44 -15.96 -4.56
CA SER A 157 -6.51 -15.13 -5.11
C SER A 157 -7.90 -15.72 -4.87
N GLN A 158 -8.03 -17.05 -4.92
CA GLN A 158 -9.31 -17.73 -4.64
C GLN A 158 -9.72 -17.59 -3.18
N ARG A 159 -8.80 -17.82 -2.25
CA ARG A 159 -9.05 -17.67 -0.80
C ARG A 159 -9.39 -16.22 -0.42
N ILE A 160 -8.71 -15.24 -1.02
CA ILE A 160 -9.00 -13.82 -0.82
C ILE A 160 -10.39 -13.46 -1.36
N ALA A 161 -10.76 -13.94 -2.55
CA ALA A 161 -12.07 -13.68 -3.13
C ALA A 161 -13.20 -14.29 -2.28
N GLU A 162 -13.01 -15.51 -1.80
CA GLU A 162 -13.98 -16.17 -0.90
C GLU A 162 -14.10 -15.45 0.44
N ALA A 163 -12.99 -15.04 1.05
CA ALA A 163 -12.99 -14.28 2.29
C ALA A 163 -13.69 -12.92 2.12
N ALA A 164 -13.46 -12.22 1.02
CA ALA A 164 -14.17 -10.98 0.69
C ALA A 164 -15.69 -11.22 0.60
N LYS A 165 -16.12 -12.27 -0.11
CA LYS A 165 -17.53 -12.64 -0.26
C LYS A 165 -18.17 -12.98 1.10
N GLN A 166 -17.51 -13.81 1.89
CA GLN A 166 -18.00 -14.21 3.23
C GLN A 166 -18.08 -13.01 4.18
N SER A 167 -17.17 -12.04 4.05
CA SER A 167 -17.17 -10.85 4.89
C SER A 167 -18.46 -10.02 4.78
N LEU A 168 -19.16 -10.06 3.64
CA LEU A 168 -20.39 -9.29 3.39
C LEU A 168 -21.49 -9.56 4.43
N HIS A 169 -21.55 -10.77 4.97
CA HIS A 169 -22.50 -11.14 6.01
C HIS A 169 -22.23 -10.46 7.37
N ARG A 170 -21.03 -9.90 7.55
CA ARG A 170 -20.59 -9.20 8.76
C ARG A 170 -20.45 -7.70 8.57
N ALA A 171 -21.02 -7.16 7.49
CA ALA A 171 -20.94 -5.74 7.16
C ALA A 171 -21.61 -4.88 8.25
N GLN A 172 -20.88 -3.89 8.75
CA GLN A 172 -21.36 -2.94 9.76
C GLN A 172 -21.65 -1.59 9.10
N ALA A 173 -22.59 -0.82 9.67
CA ALA A 173 -22.87 0.53 9.21
C ALA A 173 -21.63 1.44 9.40
N VAL A 174 -21.39 2.31 8.43
CA VAL A 174 -20.38 3.37 8.53
C VAL A 174 -21.08 4.71 8.63
N THR A 175 -20.98 5.34 9.79
CA THR A 175 -21.65 6.62 10.10
C THR A 175 -20.68 7.80 10.10
N HIS A 176 -19.41 7.55 10.44
CA HIS A 176 -18.38 8.59 10.55
C HIS A 176 -17.08 8.14 9.93
N ILE A 177 -16.28 9.12 9.53
CA ILE A 177 -14.89 8.96 9.08
C ILE A 177 -13.97 9.76 9.97
N GLY A 178 -12.82 9.18 10.31
CA GLY A 178 -11.79 9.85 11.08
C GLY A 178 -10.53 10.06 10.24
N LYS A 179 -9.86 11.19 10.45
CA LYS A 179 -8.55 11.49 9.85
C LYS A 179 -7.58 11.83 10.97
N GLY A 180 -6.49 11.09 11.04
CA GLY A 180 -5.42 11.31 12.01
C GLY A 180 -4.06 11.32 11.34
N GLU A 181 -3.11 11.98 11.96
CA GLU A 181 -1.72 11.97 11.54
C GLU A 181 -0.78 12.10 12.74
N ALA A 182 0.42 11.56 12.58
CA ALA A 182 1.47 11.70 13.56
C ALA A 182 2.84 11.65 12.88
N LYS A 183 3.80 12.38 13.40
CA LYS A 183 5.18 12.33 12.95
C LYS A 183 5.81 11.01 13.36
N VAL A 184 6.51 10.35 12.42
CA VAL A 184 7.36 9.19 12.68
C VAL A 184 8.81 9.63 12.65
N ASP A 185 9.48 9.51 13.78
CA ASP A 185 10.89 9.87 13.89
C ASP A 185 11.79 8.67 13.60
N LYS A 186 12.93 8.95 12.96
CA LYS A 186 14.04 8.00 12.76
C LYS A 186 13.64 6.71 12.02
N VAL A 187 12.81 6.83 10.98
CA VAL A 187 12.50 5.73 10.04
C VAL A 187 12.82 6.18 8.62
N ALA A 188 12.03 7.07 8.03
CA ALA A 188 12.20 7.48 6.65
C ALA A 188 13.45 8.35 6.42
N SER A 189 14.09 8.15 5.28
CA SER A 189 15.17 9.00 4.78
C SER A 189 15.28 8.90 3.27
N ASN A 190 15.66 9.99 2.61
CA ASN A 190 15.86 10.02 1.17
C ASN A 190 17.10 9.20 0.78
N ARG A 191 17.01 8.46 -0.33
CA ARG A 191 18.13 7.66 -0.86
C ARG A 191 19.17 8.52 -1.57
N ARG A 192 18.76 9.54 -2.35
CA ARG A 192 19.62 10.41 -3.18
C ARG A 192 20.01 11.64 -2.38
N ILE A 193 20.94 11.46 -1.45
CA ILE A 193 21.18 12.43 -0.39
C ILE A 193 22.26 13.48 -0.75
N TYR A 194 23.23 13.12 -1.58
CA TYR A 194 24.30 14.03 -1.96
C TYR A 194 24.38 14.21 -3.49
N ARG A 195 24.35 15.47 -3.90
CA ARG A 195 24.57 15.90 -5.29
C ARG A 195 25.74 16.86 -5.31
N ASP A 196 26.52 16.83 -6.39
CA ASP A 196 27.54 17.85 -6.64
C ASP A 196 26.92 19.17 -7.15
N GLU A 197 27.77 20.14 -7.43
CA GLU A 197 27.39 21.46 -7.97
C GLU A 197 26.65 21.41 -9.32
N ASN A 198 26.84 20.34 -10.10
CA ASN A 198 26.16 20.09 -11.36
C ASN A 198 24.84 19.30 -11.18
N GLY A 199 24.43 19.01 -9.94
CA GLY A 199 23.23 18.23 -9.61
C GLY A 199 23.38 16.71 -9.77
N VAL A 200 24.59 16.21 -10.08
CA VAL A 200 24.87 14.79 -10.25
C VAL A 200 24.90 14.09 -8.89
N ILE A 201 24.22 12.96 -8.77
CA ILE A 201 24.20 12.16 -7.53
C ILE A 201 25.58 11.53 -7.33
N LYS A 202 26.24 11.87 -6.24
CA LYS A 202 27.58 11.35 -5.86
C LYS A 202 27.52 10.35 -4.71
N ALA A 203 26.47 10.39 -3.87
CA ALA A 203 26.28 9.41 -2.85
C ALA A 203 24.79 9.02 -2.73
N MET A 204 24.56 7.73 -2.62
CA MET A 204 23.25 7.14 -2.34
C MET A 204 23.28 6.36 -1.04
N ARG A 205 22.18 6.46 -0.32
CA ARG A 205 21.92 5.64 0.86
C ARG A 205 20.90 4.58 0.49
N GLY A 206 21.26 3.30 0.53
CA GLY A 206 20.35 2.19 0.27
C GLY A 206 19.26 2.10 1.33
N SER A 207 18.50 1.00 1.32
CA SER A 207 17.51 0.73 2.37
C SER A 207 18.15 0.34 3.69
N SER A 208 19.37 -0.20 3.64
CA SER A 208 20.32 -0.26 4.76
C SER A 208 21.64 0.43 4.37
N CYS A 209 22.34 0.99 5.33
CA CYS A 209 23.61 1.65 5.11
C CYS A 209 24.55 1.41 6.30
N LYS A 210 25.72 0.81 6.03
CA LYS A 210 26.76 0.56 7.04
C LYS A 210 27.77 1.69 7.14
N ASP A 211 27.90 2.53 6.09
CA ASP A 211 28.84 3.65 6.07
C ASP A 211 28.40 4.75 7.06
N PRO A 212 29.18 5.03 8.12
CA PRO A 212 28.82 6.01 9.13
C PRO A 212 28.77 7.45 8.58
N LYS A 213 29.58 7.78 7.57
CA LYS A 213 29.60 9.12 6.95
C LYS A 213 28.29 9.36 6.17
N ILE A 214 27.86 8.39 5.38
CA ILE A 214 26.61 8.47 4.63
C ILE A 214 25.41 8.45 5.59
N ARG A 215 25.45 7.65 6.65
CA ARG A 215 24.39 7.64 7.67
C ARG A 215 24.29 8.95 8.45
N ALA A 216 25.41 9.64 8.68
CA ALA A 216 25.42 10.94 9.36
C ALA A 216 24.76 12.06 8.56
N MET A 217 24.70 11.98 7.22
CA MET A 217 24.04 12.98 6.37
C MET A 217 22.58 13.18 6.76
N THR A 218 21.99 14.31 6.36
CA THR A 218 20.58 14.66 6.66
C THR A 218 19.60 13.58 6.17
N GLU A 219 18.38 13.61 6.64
CA GLU A 219 17.29 12.75 6.12
C GLU A 219 16.96 13.05 4.65
N GLY A 220 17.20 14.29 4.22
CA GLY A 220 16.76 14.80 2.93
C GLY A 220 15.24 15.07 2.91
N THR A 221 14.69 15.23 1.72
CA THR A 221 13.26 15.48 1.54
C THR A 221 12.47 14.19 1.76
N ILE A 222 11.61 14.19 2.77
CA ILE A 222 10.69 13.10 3.13
C ILE A 222 9.31 13.67 3.51
N ASP A 223 8.27 12.85 3.48
CA ASP A 223 7.03 13.08 4.24
C ASP A 223 7.15 12.34 5.59
N PRO A 224 7.34 13.06 6.70
CA PRO A 224 7.52 12.42 8.01
C PRO A 224 6.21 11.97 8.65
N LEU A 225 5.05 12.28 8.04
CA LEU A 225 3.74 12.03 8.64
C LEU A 225 3.19 10.65 8.26
N LEU A 226 2.93 9.84 9.27
CA LEU A 226 2.05 8.69 9.15
C LEU A 226 0.61 9.19 9.22
N LYS A 227 -0.18 8.87 8.22
CA LYS A 227 -1.58 9.28 8.07
C LYS A 227 -2.50 8.10 8.27
N THR A 228 -3.62 8.33 8.94
CA THR A 228 -4.61 7.29 9.19
C THR A 228 -6.00 7.77 8.80
N ILE A 229 -6.72 6.92 8.05
CA ILE A 229 -8.14 7.08 7.80
C ILE A 229 -8.85 5.97 8.57
N SER A 230 -9.84 6.33 9.40
CA SER A 230 -10.61 5.39 10.20
C SER A 230 -12.08 5.45 9.86
N PHE A 231 -12.73 4.29 9.84
CA PHE A 231 -14.17 4.15 9.65
C PHE A 231 -14.82 3.80 10.97
N TYR A 232 -15.96 4.44 11.24
CA TYR A 232 -16.67 4.31 12.52
C TYR A 232 -18.14 3.93 12.30
N ASN A 233 -18.63 3.09 13.19
CA ASN A 233 -20.05 2.91 13.44
C ASN A 233 -20.37 3.66 14.74
N GLN A 234 -20.97 4.85 14.62
CA GLN A 234 -21.14 5.82 15.72
C GLN A 234 -19.76 6.19 16.32
N ASP A 235 -19.51 5.87 17.56
CA ASP A 235 -18.27 6.09 18.30
C ASP A 235 -17.26 4.94 18.19
N LYS A 236 -17.71 3.78 17.69
CA LYS A 236 -16.87 2.58 17.58
C LYS A 236 -16.06 2.61 16.29
N ARG A 237 -14.72 2.68 16.41
CA ARG A 237 -13.82 2.48 15.26
C ARG A 237 -13.86 1.01 14.84
N ILE A 238 -14.17 0.75 13.56
CA ILE A 238 -14.28 -0.61 13.00
C ILE A 238 -13.09 -0.96 12.10
N THR A 239 -12.48 0.03 11.45
CA THR A 239 -11.31 -0.16 10.59
C THR A 239 -10.45 1.09 10.59
N ALA A 240 -9.13 0.91 10.54
CA ALA A 240 -8.15 1.97 10.36
C ALA A 240 -7.17 1.60 9.25
N ILE A 241 -7.00 2.48 8.28
CA ILE A 241 -6.04 2.35 7.19
C ILE A 241 -4.90 3.33 7.46
N HIS A 242 -3.71 2.79 7.63
CA HIS A 242 -2.48 3.55 7.89
C HIS A 242 -1.69 3.71 6.61
N TYR A 243 -1.08 4.85 6.42
CA TYR A 243 -0.26 5.20 5.26
C TYR A 243 1.02 5.89 5.71
N TYR A 244 2.17 5.38 5.28
CA TYR A 244 3.46 6.03 5.52
C TYR A 244 4.41 5.85 4.33
N ALA A 245 5.09 6.92 3.95
CA ALA A 245 5.99 6.93 2.80
C ALA A 245 7.40 6.45 3.21
N THR A 246 7.59 5.13 3.26
CA THR A 246 8.91 4.50 3.42
C THR A 246 8.94 3.14 2.76
N HIS A 247 10.05 2.80 2.12
CA HIS A 247 10.30 1.45 1.60
C HIS A 247 10.34 0.44 2.75
N PRO A 248 9.46 -0.56 2.79
CA PRO A 248 9.31 -1.46 3.94
C PRO A 248 10.35 -2.57 3.91
N MET A 249 11.62 -2.21 4.05
CA MET A 249 12.74 -3.12 3.95
C MET A 249 13.80 -2.81 5.01
N SER A 250 13.91 -3.68 6.01
CA SER A 250 14.97 -3.64 7.04
C SER A 250 16.22 -4.40 6.58
N TYR A 251 16.14 -5.71 6.53
CA TYR A 251 17.10 -6.62 5.92
C TYR A 251 16.32 -7.72 5.16
N TYR A 252 16.97 -8.36 4.19
CA TYR A 252 16.32 -9.36 3.33
C TYR A 252 17.35 -10.26 2.66
N GLY A 253 16.88 -11.32 1.99
CA GLY A 253 17.74 -12.20 1.18
C GLY A 253 18.20 -13.45 1.90
N ASP A 254 17.81 -13.64 3.16
CA ASP A 254 18.15 -14.80 3.99
C ASP A 254 17.25 -16.03 3.76
N GLY A 255 16.15 -15.86 3.00
CA GLY A 255 15.15 -16.90 2.76
C GLY A 255 14.11 -17.05 3.87
N LEU A 256 14.10 -16.12 4.84
CA LEU A 256 13.14 -16.09 5.94
C LEU A 256 12.00 -15.12 5.59
N VAL A 257 10.82 -15.67 5.33
CA VAL A 257 9.62 -14.87 5.02
C VAL A 257 9.28 -13.94 6.15
N SER A 258 8.97 -12.68 5.84
CA SER A 258 8.59 -11.69 6.85
C SER A 258 7.81 -10.54 6.23
N SER A 259 6.77 -10.07 6.96
CA SER A 259 6.03 -8.83 6.68
C SER A 259 6.83 -7.55 6.98
N ASP A 260 8.10 -7.72 7.40
CA ASP A 260 9.05 -6.68 7.78
C ASP A 260 8.49 -5.72 8.86
N PHE A 261 9.18 -4.64 9.16
CA PHE A 261 8.86 -3.77 10.28
C PHE A 261 7.46 -3.13 10.21
N VAL A 262 6.92 -2.93 9.02
CA VAL A 262 5.57 -2.33 8.86
C VAL A 262 4.46 -3.32 9.18
N GLY A 263 4.59 -4.57 8.74
CA GLY A 263 3.64 -5.63 9.05
C GLY A 263 3.68 -6.02 10.53
N ILE A 264 4.88 -6.11 11.11
CA ILE A 264 5.07 -6.36 12.55
C ILE A 264 4.39 -5.25 13.38
N ALA A 265 4.58 -3.97 13.03
CA ALA A 265 3.95 -2.85 13.72
C ALA A 265 2.41 -2.88 13.61
N ARG A 266 1.88 -3.20 12.42
CA ARG A 266 0.45 -3.37 12.19
C ARG A 266 -0.12 -4.51 13.04
N LYS A 267 0.57 -5.65 13.07
CA LYS A 267 0.17 -6.82 13.86
C LYS A 267 0.13 -6.51 15.35
N GLN A 268 1.17 -5.86 15.88
CA GLN A 268 1.21 -5.42 17.27
C GLN A 268 0.01 -4.53 17.63
N LEU A 269 -0.33 -3.57 16.75
CA LEU A 269 -1.49 -2.70 16.95
C LEU A 269 -2.82 -3.46 16.84
N GLN A 270 -2.91 -4.47 15.95
CA GLN A 270 -4.08 -5.32 15.83
C GLN A 270 -4.31 -6.18 17.09
N GLU A 271 -3.23 -6.68 17.70
CA GLU A 271 -3.29 -7.44 18.95
C GLU A 271 -3.75 -6.56 20.14
N GLU A 272 -3.30 -5.31 20.19
CA GLU A 272 -3.73 -4.33 21.21
C GLU A 272 -5.20 -3.90 21.02
N GLN A 273 -5.63 -3.73 19.75
CA GLN A 273 -6.97 -3.23 19.39
C GLN A 273 -7.74 -4.28 18.56
N PRO A 274 -8.10 -5.45 19.10
CA PRO A 274 -8.66 -6.57 18.34
C PRO A 274 -10.03 -6.28 17.71
N ASN A 275 -10.73 -5.26 18.20
CA ASN A 275 -12.03 -4.83 17.68
C ASN A 275 -11.96 -3.84 16.51
N CYS A 276 -10.75 -3.38 16.14
CA CYS A 276 -10.49 -2.51 14.99
C CYS A 276 -9.63 -3.26 14.00
N HIS A 277 -10.05 -3.33 12.73
CA HIS A 277 -9.24 -3.94 11.69
C HIS A 277 -8.18 -2.96 11.18
N HIS A 278 -6.90 -3.30 11.31
CA HIS A 278 -5.78 -2.45 10.93
C HIS A 278 -5.19 -2.88 9.59
N ILE A 279 -5.09 -1.95 8.65
CA ILE A 279 -4.50 -2.15 7.31
C ILE A 279 -3.36 -1.15 7.13
N TYR A 280 -2.27 -1.58 6.50
CA TYR A 280 -1.15 -0.70 6.16
C TYR A 280 -1.00 -0.56 4.65
N PHE A 281 -0.81 0.68 4.19
CA PHE A 281 -0.49 1.03 2.82
C PHE A 281 0.85 1.75 2.78
N THR A 282 1.77 1.28 1.96
CA THR A 282 3.02 1.96 1.68
C THR A 282 2.78 3.16 0.78
N GLY A 283 3.28 4.31 1.18
CA GLY A 283 3.21 5.53 0.40
C GLY A 283 4.25 5.59 -0.73
N ALA A 284 4.40 6.76 -1.33
CA ALA A 284 5.39 7.00 -2.39
C ALA A 284 6.81 6.82 -1.83
N ALA A 285 7.38 5.60 -1.97
CA ALA A 285 8.58 5.16 -1.28
C ALA A 285 9.74 4.76 -2.21
N GLY A 286 9.63 4.96 -3.52
CA GLY A 286 10.71 4.56 -4.46
C GLY A 286 12.05 5.20 -4.17
N ASN A 287 12.07 6.43 -3.65
CA ASN A 287 13.26 7.17 -3.26
C ASN A 287 13.42 7.33 -1.73
N ILE A 288 12.52 6.77 -0.94
CA ILE A 288 12.49 6.90 0.52
C ILE A 288 12.62 5.53 1.16
N SER A 289 13.53 5.40 2.14
CA SER A 289 13.77 4.15 2.85
C SER A 289 14.36 4.41 4.24
N ALA A 290 14.54 3.37 5.04
CA ALA A 290 15.08 3.49 6.38
C ALA A 290 16.60 3.68 6.46
N GLY A 291 17.32 3.80 5.34
CA GLY A 291 18.79 3.67 5.28
C GLY A 291 19.62 4.52 6.22
N LYS A 292 19.13 5.70 6.64
CA LYS A 292 19.81 6.50 7.68
C LYS A 292 19.79 5.80 9.05
N TYR A 293 18.75 5.08 9.35
CA TYR A 293 18.44 4.48 10.64
C TYR A 293 18.51 2.95 10.66
N ASN A 294 18.91 2.39 9.53
CA ASN A 294 18.99 0.96 9.28
C ASN A 294 20.40 0.58 8.83
N ASP A 295 21.08 -0.24 9.64
CA ASP A 295 22.40 -0.78 9.32
C ASP A 295 22.35 -2.17 8.67
N GLY A 296 21.14 -2.74 8.49
CA GLY A 296 20.91 -4.06 7.92
C GLY A 296 21.10 -5.20 8.91
N SER A 297 21.28 -4.93 10.18
CA SER A 297 21.36 -5.96 11.23
C SER A 297 19.96 -6.49 11.59
N GLN A 298 19.88 -7.74 12.07
CA GLN A 298 18.58 -8.32 12.47
C GLN A 298 17.85 -7.53 13.56
N PRO A 299 18.50 -7.04 14.64
CA PRO A 299 17.80 -6.28 15.69
C PRO A 299 17.15 -4.99 15.22
N VAL A 300 17.61 -4.40 14.10
CA VAL A 300 17.09 -3.12 13.62
C VAL A 300 15.61 -3.22 13.16
N ARG A 301 15.16 -4.39 12.70
CA ARG A 301 13.76 -4.60 12.29
C ARG A 301 12.78 -4.30 13.44
N ALA A 302 13.05 -4.82 14.62
CA ALA A 302 12.23 -4.57 15.82
C ALA A 302 12.23 -3.09 16.21
N VAL A 303 13.38 -2.41 16.11
CA VAL A 303 13.49 -0.97 16.40
C VAL A 303 12.68 -0.12 15.42
N LEU A 304 12.70 -0.47 14.13
CA LEU A 304 11.90 0.23 13.12
C LEU A 304 10.41 -0.06 13.30
N ALA A 305 10.04 -1.32 13.62
CA ALA A 305 8.66 -1.71 13.90
C ALA A 305 8.07 -0.91 15.06
N GLU A 306 8.80 -0.79 16.17
CA GLU A 306 8.37 -0.01 17.33
C GLU A 306 8.14 1.48 16.99
N ARG A 307 8.97 2.07 16.12
CA ARG A 307 8.79 3.47 15.68
C ARG A 307 7.56 3.66 14.81
N ILE A 308 7.29 2.72 13.90
CA ILE A 308 6.06 2.74 13.08
C ILE A 308 4.82 2.50 13.96
N TYR A 309 4.88 1.53 14.87
CA TYR A 309 3.78 1.27 15.82
C TYR A 309 3.43 2.54 16.62
N LYS A 310 4.42 3.23 17.18
CA LYS A 310 4.20 4.51 17.89
C LYS A 310 3.55 5.56 16.99
N GLY A 311 3.97 5.65 15.73
CA GLY A 311 3.37 6.52 14.74
C GLY A 311 1.90 6.18 14.47
N MET A 312 1.58 4.89 14.26
CA MET A 312 0.21 4.41 14.09
C MET A 312 -0.65 4.73 15.30
N HIS A 313 -0.18 4.37 16.50
CA HIS A 313 -0.88 4.60 17.76
C HIS A 313 -1.16 6.10 17.97
N SER A 314 -0.16 6.97 17.81
CA SER A 314 -0.32 8.42 17.95
C SER A 314 -1.26 9.01 16.89
N SER A 315 -1.23 8.52 15.65
CA SER A 315 -2.14 9.00 14.60
C SER A 315 -3.60 8.66 14.92
N LEU A 316 -3.85 7.51 15.57
CA LEU A 316 -5.18 7.12 16.04
C LEU A 316 -5.68 8.02 17.18
N GLN A 317 -4.78 8.42 18.10
CA GLN A 317 -5.11 9.35 19.18
C GLN A 317 -5.41 10.76 18.66
N ASN A 318 -4.71 11.19 17.62
CA ASN A 318 -4.90 12.50 16.98
C ASN A 318 -6.07 12.53 15.99
N THR A 319 -6.87 11.46 15.90
CA THR A 319 -7.95 11.34 14.92
C THR A 319 -9.07 12.35 15.18
N LYS A 320 -9.37 13.16 14.16
CA LYS A 320 -10.56 14.03 14.11
C LYS A 320 -11.67 13.31 13.37
N VAL A 321 -12.79 13.07 14.05
CA VAL A 321 -13.94 12.32 13.52
C VAL A 321 -15.01 13.29 13.03
N SER A 322 -15.64 12.95 11.90
CA SER A 322 -16.76 13.71 11.34
C SER A 322 -17.80 12.76 10.72
N PRO A 323 -19.08 13.13 10.68
CA PRO A 323 -20.10 12.35 9.98
C PRO A 323 -19.71 12.19 8.50
N ILE A 324 -19.94 11.00 7.95
CA ILE A 324 -19.75 10.74 6.53
C ILE A 324 -20.98 11.26 5.77
N LYS A 325 -20.74 12.12 4.77
CA LYS A 325 -21.82 12.74 3.99
C LYS A 325 -21.97 12.11 2.61
N THR A 326 -20.84 11.83 1.98
CA THR A 326 -20.79 11.30 0.61
C THR A 326 -19.57 10.45 0.40
N VAL A 327 -19.67 9.46 -0.50
CA VAL A 327 -18.54 8.68 -1.01
C VAL A 327 -18.60 8.70 -2.52
N SER A 328 -17.49 9.00 -3.15
CA SER A 328 -17.31 8.86 -4.59
C SER A 328 -16.11 7.98 -4.89
N TRP A 329 -16.21 7.18 -5.94
CA TRP A 329 -15.12 6.38 -6.46
C TRP A 329 -14.75 6.86 -7.86
N ARG A 330 -13.46 7.05 -8.09
CA ARG A 330 -12.92 7.36 -9.41
C ARG A 330 -11.75 6.42 -9.69
N ASN A 331 -11.73 5.87 -10.89
CA ASN A 331 -10.59 5.14 -11.43
C ASN A 331 -10.17 5.85 -12.73
N VAL A 332 -8.90 6.21 -12.81
CA VAL A 332 -8.34 6.89 -13.98
C VAL A 332 -7.17 6.05 -14.47
N GLU A 333 -7.22 5.65 -15.73
CA GLU A 333 -6.11 4.99 -16.38
C GLU A 333 -4.99 6.01 -16.60
N ILE A 334 -3.79 5.67 -16.19
CA ILE A 334 -2.59 6.47 -16.44
C ILE A 334 -1.77 5.71 -17.47
N LEU A 335 -1.64 6.29 -18.64
CA LEU A 335 -0.74 5.80 -19.67
C LEU A 335 0.65 6.37 -19.36
N PRO A 336 1.71 5.54 -19.26
CA PRO A 336 3.07 5.99 -18.96
C PRO A 336 3.70 6.79 -20.13
#